data_9766a6dddd551c40625de2e52a9adf96
#
_entry.id   9766a6dddd551c40625de2e52a9adf96
#
_cell.length_a   1.000
_cell.length_b   1.000
_cell.length_c   1.000
_cell.angle_alpha   90.00
_cell.angle_beta   90.00
_cell.angle_gamma   90.00
#
_symmetry.space_group_name_H-M   'P 1'
#
loop_
_entity.id
_entity.type
_entity.pdbx_description
1 polymer ?
#
loop_
_entity_poly.entity_id
_entity_poly.type
_entity_poly.pdbx_seq_one_letter_code
_entity_poly.pdbx_strand_id
1 'polypeptide(L)'
;AMYKLSYGLFVLTAREADKDNGCIINTAIQAASSPNQLSICVSKANYTHDIIKKTGEFTVSVLSQNAEFDLFKHFGFQSGRELNKFENFSKCKRGANGIYYITEGTNAYISVKVTKTNDLGSHTMFIGEISDMEVLSEVPSVTYDYYLNNIKPKPQAVGTTPDGQTVWRCIICGYEYVGEELPEDFICPICKHPASDFEKIIKKKELKTMATNKYAGTQTEKNLQEAFSGESQARNKYTYFASVAKKEGYEQMSALFLKTADNEKEHAKMWFNELAGLGDTKANLSAAADGENYEWTDMYEGFAKTAEEEGFPELAAKFRAVG
;
A
#
# COMPACT_ATOMS: atom_id res chain seq x y z
N ALA A 1 1.63 -8.06 4.40
CA ALA A 1 2.75 -8.78 3.76
C ALA A 1 2.81 -8.54 2.25
N MET A 2 1.68 -8.63 1.52
CA MET A 2 1.66 -8.48 0.04
C MET A 2 2.28 -7.15 -0.46
N TYR A 3 2.10 -6.05 0.27
CA TYR A 3 2.72 -4.75 -0.07
C TYR A 3 4.26 -4.69 0.09
N LYS A 4 4.87 -5.77 0.58
CA LYS A 4 6.34 -5.91 0.65
C LYS A 4 6.96 -6.61 -0.57
N LEU A 5 6.11 -7.14 -1.46
CA LEU A 5 6.58 -7.67 -2.73
C LEU A 5 6.99 -6.53 -3.65
N SER A 6 8.17 -6.64 -4.25
CA SER A 6 8.62 -5.69 -5.27
C SER A 6 8.04 -6.07 -6.62
N TYR A 7 7.38 -5.12 -7.26
CA TYR A 7 6.83 -5.27 -8.61
C TYR A 7 7.44 -4.24 -9.55
N GLY A 8 7.69 -4.62 -10.78
CA GLY A 8 7.88 -3.69 -11.89
C GLY A 8 6.53 -3.08 -12.33
N LEU A 9 6.57 -2.14 -13.27
CA LEU A 9 5.38 -1.62 -13.94
C LEU A 9 5.60 -1.64 -15.45
N PHE A 10 4.56 -2.04 -16.16
CA PHE A 10 4.63 -2.34 -17.59
C PHE A 10 3.39 -1.86 -18.31
N VAL A 11 3.54 -1.46 -19.57
CA VAL A 11 2.42 -1.37 -20.49
C VAL A 11 2.33 -2.70 -21.24
N LEU A 12 1.23 -3.41 -21.03
CA LEU A 12 0.89 -4.63 -21.77
C LEU A 12 0.03 -4.25 -22.96
N THR A 13 0.43 -4.68 -24.16
CA THR A 13 -0.30 -4.42 -25.40
C THR A 13 -0.66 -5.72 -26.11
N ALA A 14 -1.77 -5.70 -26.82
CA ALA A 14 -2.22 -6.81 -27.64
C ALA A 14 -3.04 -6.28 -28.84
N ARG A 15 -3.17 -7.07 -29.89
CA ARG A 15 -3.87 -6.72 -31.13
C ARG A 15 -4.78 -7.86 -31.58
N GLU A 16 -6.00 -7.50 -32.00
CA GLU A 16 -6.93 -8.39 -32.67
C GLU A 16 -7.40 -7.73 -33.97
N ALA A 17 -7.09 -8.33 -35.10
CA ALA A 17 -7.32 -7.76 -36.43
C ALA A 17 -6.75 -6.33 -36.54
N ASP A 18 -7.59 -5.31 -36.67
CA ASP A 18 -7.20 -3.90 -36.78
C ASP A 18 -7.31 -3.14 -35.44
N LYS A 19 -7.70 -3.83 -34.36
CA LYS A 19 -7.91 -3.21 -33.06
C LYS A 19 -6.73 -3.48 -32.14
N ASP A 20 -6.05 -2.41 -31.78
CA ASP A 20 -4.99 -2.41 -30.76
C ASP A 20 -5.55 -2.03 -29.40
N ASN A 21 -5.06 -2.62 -28.32
CA ASN A 21 -5.35 -2.21 -26.98
C ASN A 21 -4.15 -2.40 -26.04
N GLY A 22 -4.15 -1.67 -24.93
CA GLY A 22 -3.14 -1.81 -23.89
C GLY A 22 -3.68 -1.48 -22.50
N CYS A 23 -2.99 -1.99 -21.48
CA CYS A 23 -3.26 -1.71 -20.08
C CYS A 23 -1.97 -1.71 -19.26
N ILE A 24 -2.01 -1.11 -18.07
CA ILE A 24 -0.92 -1.22 -17.09
C ILE A 24 -1.03 -2.55 -16.36
N ILE A 25 0.09 -3.25 -16.21
CA ILE A 25 0.24 -4.41 -15.34
C ILE A 25 1.48 -4.25 -14.44
N ASN A 26 1.52 -5.01 -13.35
CA ASN A 26 2.67 -5.06 -12.43
C ASN A 26 3.26 -6.47 -12.29
N THR A 27 2.79 -7.43 -13.05
CA THR A 27 3.13 -8.84 -12.94
C THR A 27 3.69 -9.37 -14.27
N ALA A 28 4.91 -8.99 -14.60
CA ALA A 28 5.67 -9.61 -15.69
C ALA A 28 7.02 -10.08 -15.15
N ILE A 29 7.29 -11.37 -15.26
CA ILE A 29 8.53 -11.98 -14.79
C ILE A 29 9.05 -13.03 -15.79
N GLN A 30 10.37 -13.20 -15.85
CA GLN A 30 10.96 -14.31 -16.59
C GLN A 30 10.57 -15.64 -15.93
N ALA A 31 9.93 -16.53 -16.67
CA ALA A 31 9.47 -17.82 -16.18
C ALA A 31 10.49 -18.95 -16.41
N ALA A 32 11.27 -18.87 -17.49
CA ALA A 32 12.31 -19.83 -17.82
C ALA A 32 13.37 -19.16 -18.72
N SER A 33 14.58 -19.73 -18.75
CA SER A 33 15.69 -19.23 -19.57
C SER A 33 15.98 -20.13 -20.79
N SER A 34 15.49 -21.39 -20.80
CA SER A 34 15.64 -22.32 -21.91
C SER A 34 14.42 -23.25 -22.01
N PRO A 35 13.48 -23.03 -22.93
CA PRO A 35 13.37 -21.82 -23.78
C PRO A 35 13.15 -20.57 -22.97
N ASN A 36 13.49 -19.40 -23.53
CA ASN A 36 13.30 -18.14 -22.84
C ASN A 36 11.82 -17.77 -22.79
N GLN A 37 11.24 -17.73 -21.61
CA GLN A 37 9.80 -17.54 -21.38
C GLN A 37 9.51 -16.41 -20.41
N LEU A 38 8.46 -15.67 -20.71
CA LEU A 38 7.87 -14.64 -19.84
C LEU A 38 6.51 -15.10 -19.32
N SER A 39 6.20 -14.80 -18.07
CA SER A 39 4.85 -14.95 -17.51
C SER A 39 4.28 -13.60 -17.13
N ILE A 40 2.97 -13.44 -17.35
CA ILE A 40 2.18 -12.28 -16.92
C ILE A 40 0.87 -12.75 -16.26
N CYS A 41 0.35 -11.97 -15.31
CA CYS A 41 -0.98 -12.16 -14.77
C CYS A 41 -1.87 -10.96 -15.15
N VAL A 42 -2.98 -11.22 -15.82
CA VAL A 42 -3.87 -10.18 -16.34
C VAL A 42 -5.27 -10.35 -15.77
N SER A 43 -5.84 -9.26 -15.25
CA SER A 43 -7.22 -9.26 -14.75
C SER A 43 -8.20 -9.56 -15.89
N LYS A 44 -9.16 -10.44 -15.64
CA LYS A 44 -10.25 -10.77 -16.58
C LYS A 44 -11.17 -9.59 -16.89
N ALA A 45 -11.16 -8.54 -16.07
CA ALA A 45 -11.89 -7.30 -16.34
C ALA A 45 -11.22 -6.45 -17.45
N ASN A 46 -9.92 -6.63 -17.71
CA ASN A 46 -9.20 -5.90 -18.74
C ASN A 46 -9.56 -6.39 -20.15
N TYR A 47 -9.85 -5.46 -21.05
CA TYR A 47 -10.09 -5.80 -22.45
C TYR A 47 -8.86 -6.41 -23.14
N THR A 48 -7.65 -5.98 -22.76
CA THR A 48 -6.39 -6.59 -23.24
C THR A 48 -6.31 -8.08 -22.92
N HIS A 49 -6.87 -8.53 -21.78
CA HIS A 49 -6.96 -9.94 -21.41
C HIS A 49 -7.71 -10.75 -22.48
N ASP A 50 -8.87 -10.25 -22.92
CA ASP A 50 -9.72 -10.97 -23.90
C ASP A 50 -9.02 -11.07 -25.25
N ILE A 51 -8.34 -10.02 -25.68
CA ILE A 51 -7.54 -10.01 -26.90
C ILE A 51 -6.44 -11.07 -26.82
N ILE A 52 -5.63 -11.09 -25.74
CA ILE A 52 -4.54 -12.07 -25.57
C ILE A 52 -5.11 -13.49 -25.53
N LYS A 53 -6.22 -13.72 -24.84
CA LYS A 53 -6.85 -15.03 -24.78
C LYS A 53 -7.28 -15.54 -26.16
N LYS A 54 -7.66 -14.64 -27.04
CA LYS A 54 -8.12 -14.96 -28.41
C LYS A 54 -6.98 -15.10 -29.40
N THR A 55 -5.98 -14.24 -29.31
CA THR A 55 -4.90 -14.14 -30.32
C THR A 55 -3.64 -14.93 -29.93
N GLY A 56 -3.41 -15.17 -28.66
CA GLY A 56 -2.25 -15.86 -28.15
C GLY A 56 -0.94 -15.06 -28.22
N GLU A 57 -1.01 -13.75 -28.43
CA GLU A 57 0.19 -12.91 -28.56
C GLU A 57 0.04 -11.61 -27.77
N PHE A 58 1.17 -11.10 -27.25
CA PHE A 58 1.22 -9.81 -26.57
C PHE A 58 2.63 -9.21 -26.61
N THR A 59 2.73 -7.92 -26.29
CA THR A 59 4.00 -7.24 -26.08
C THR A 59 3.97 -6.52 -24.73
N VAL A 60 5.06 -6.62 -23.97
CA VAL A 60 5.29 -5.93 -22.72
C VAL A 60 6.31 -4.83 -22.94
N SER A 61 5.96 -3.58 -22.65
CA SER A 61 6.90 -2.45 -22.60
C SER A 61 7.26 -2.19 -21.15
N VAL A 62 8.54 -2.28 -20.81
CA VAL A 62 9.07 -2.08 -19.46
C VAL A 62 9.16 -0.58 -19.20
N LEU A 63 8.42 -0.07 -18.22
CA LEU A 63 8.42 1.36 -17.88
C LEU A 63 9.73 1.75 -17.17
N SER A 64 10.28 2.89 -17.57
CA SER A 64 11.48 3.49 -16.99
C SER A 64 11.14 4.61 -16.03
N GLN A 65 12.11 5.03 -15.21
CA GLN A 65 11.95 6.14 -14.26
C GLN A 65 11.66 7.50 -14.93
N ASN A 66 11.81 7.59 -16.26
CA ASN A 66 11.40 8.74 -17.07
C ASN A 66 9.93 8.68 -17.51
N ALA A 67 9.18 7.64 -17.12
CA ALA A 67 7.75 7.57 -17.45
C ALA A 67 6.97 8.66 -16.71
N GLU A 68 6.23 9.45 -17.46
CA GLU A 68 5.34 10.49 -16.93
C GLU A 68 4.01 9.89 -16.48
N PHE A 69 3.36 10.51 -15.49
CA PHE A 69 2.06 10.02 -14.96
C PHE A 69 0.97 9.94 -16.03
N ASP A 70 1.04 10.76 -17.07
CA ASP A 70 0.09 10.72 -18.18
C ASP A 70 0.08 9.39 -18.94
N LEU A 71 1.22 8.70 -19.02
CA LEU A 71 1.28 7.36 -19.60
C LEU A 71 0.50 6.34 -18.76
N PHE A 72 0.61 6.43 -17.42
CA PHE A 72 -0.16 5.58 -16.50
C PHE A 72 -1.66 5.88 -16.57
N LYS A 73 -2.06 7.15 -16.67
CA LYS A 73 -3.46 7.54 -16.89
C LYS A 73 -4.00 6.94 -18.19
N HIS A 74 -3.25 7.12 -19.28
CA HIS A 74 -3.66 6.70 -20.60
C HIS A 74 -3.93 5.20 -20.70
N PHE A 75 -3.04 4.36 -20.16
CA PHE A 75 -3.19 2.91 -20.23
C PHE A 75 -3.86 2.29 -19.02
N GLY A 76 -3.85 2.94 -17.85
CA GLY A 76 -4.33 2.38 -16.58
C GLY A 76 -5.74 2.82 -16.16
N PHE A 77 -6.17 4.05 -16.50
CA PHE A 77 -7.42 4.64 -15.98
C PHE A 77 -8.54 4.74 -17.00
N GLN A 78 -8.37 4.20 -18.19
CA GLN A 78 -9.37 4.23 -19.26
C GLN A 78 -9.68 2.82 -19.73
N SER A 79 -10.94 2.58 -20.14
CA SER A 79 -11.37 1.29 -20.69
C SER A 79 -11.14 1.24 -22.21
N GLY A 80 -10.38 0.26 -22.69
CA GLY A 80 -10.23 0.00 -24.13
C GLY A 80 -11.48 -0.60 -24.79
N ARG A 81 -12.55 -0.88 -24.02
CA ARG A 81 -13.88 -1.22 -24.56
C ARG A 81 -14.63 0.01 -25.06
N GLU A 82 -14.36 1.17 -24.47
CA GLU A 82 -15.07 2.42 -24.69
C GLU A 82 -14.34 3.34 -25.66
N LEU A 83 -13.00 3.29 -25.64
CA LEU A 83 -12.16 4.15 -26.48
C LEU A 83 -10.98 3.40 -27.10
N ASN A 84 -10.50 3.91 -28.23
CA ASN A 84 -9.28 3.42 -28.86
C ASN A 84 -8.07 4.14 -28.26
N LYS A 85 -7.30 3.45 -27.41
CA LYS A 85 -6.14 4.02 -26.73
C LYS A 85 -4.96 4.36 -27.65
N PHE A 86 -4.98 3.85 -28.89
CA PHE A 86 -3.92 4.11 -29.87
C PHE A 86 -4.34 5.15 -30.92
N GLU A 87 -5.57 5.65 -30.86
CA GLU A 87 -6.00 6.77 -31.67
C GLU A 87 -5.24 8.04 -31.22
N ASN A 88 -4.53 8.66 -32.13
CA ASN A 88 -3.67 9.84 -31.87
C ASN A 88 -2.54 9.61 -30.85
N PHE A 89 -2.17 8.36 -30.55
CA PHE A 89 -1.04 8.04 -29.68
C PHE A 89 0.21 7.74 -30.53
N SER A 90 1.11 8.72 -30.62
CA SER A 90 2.30 8.68 -31.48
C SER A 90 3.53 8.03 -30.82
N LYS A 91 3.51 7.83 -29.48
CA LYS A 91 4.66 7.34 -28.69
C LYS A 91 4.76 5.80 -28.73
N CYS A 92 4.55 5.20 -29.87
CA CYS A 92 4.59 3.74 -30.05
C CYS A 92 5.12 3.36 -31.43
N LYS A 93 5.66 2.13 -31.53
CA LYS A 93 6.06 1.46 -32.79
C LYS A 93 5.58 0.02 -32.78
N ARG A 94 5.51 -0.62 -33.97
CA ARG A 94 5.17 -2.02 -34.06
C ARG A 94 6.42 -2.89 -33.95
N GLY A 95 6.36 -3.90 -33.08
CA GLY A 95 7.34 -4.97 -33.00
C GLY A 95 7.20 -5.97 -34.15
N ALA A 96 8.05 -6.98 -34.17
CA ALA A 96 8.06 -8.03 -35.19
C ALA A 96 6.74 -8.83 -35.25
N ASN A 97 6.03 -8.96 -34.12
CA ASN A 97 4.70 -9.60 -34.03
C ASN A 97 3.54 -8.68 -34.48
N GLY A 98 3.84 -7.48 -34.97
CA GLY A 98 2.82 -6.51 -35.40
C GLY A 98 2.05 -5.81 -34.28
N ILE A 99 2.38 -6.06 -33.00
CA ILE A 99 1.77 -5.42 -31.82
C ILE A 99 2.58 -4.18 -31.46
N TYR A 100 1.94 -3.13 -30.99
CA TYR A 100 2.62 -1.92 -30.57
C TYR A 100 3.44 -2.15 -29.29
N TYR A 101 4.64 -1.56 -29.23
CA TYR A 101 5.36 -1.27 -28.00
C TYR A 101 5.50 0.24 -27.83
N ILE A 102 5.67 0.67 -26.60
CA ILE A 102 5.77 2.09 -26.22
C ILE A 102 7.23 2.51 -26.33
N THR A 103 7.50 3.69 -26.94
CA THR A 103 8.87 4.16 -27.22
C THR A 103 9.36 5.25 -26.28
N GLU A 104 8.44 5.91 -25.54
CA GLU A 104 8.80 6.96 -24.60
C GLU A 104 8.40 6.55 -23.18
N GLY A 105 9.24 6.85 -22.19
CA GLY A 105 9.02 6.43 -20.80
C GLY A 105 9.22 4.93 -20.57
N THR A 106 9.92 4.26 -21.51
CA THR A 106 10.23 2.81 -21.45
C THR A 106 11.73 2.59 -21.67
N ASN A 107 12.25 1.47 -21.15
CA ASN A 107 13.64 1.11 -21.34
C ASN A 107 13.84 -0.20 -22.08
N ALA A 108 12.78 -1.01 -22.27
CA ALA A 108 12.81 -2.23 -23.07
C ALA A 108 11.41 -2.61 -23.53
N TYR A 109 11.34 -3.46 -24.56
CA TYR A 109 10.12 -4.20 -24.89
C TYR A 109 10.41 -5.68 -25.07
N ILE A 110 9.37 -6.51 -24.87
CA ILE A 110 9.42 -7.97 -24.99
C ILE A 110 8.13 -8.44 -25.67
N SER A 111 8.24 -9.02 -26.83
CA SER A 111 7.16 -9.64 -27.60
C SER A 111 7.09 -11.14 -27.29
N VAL A 112 5.88 -11.63 -27.06
CA VAL A 112 5.66 -12.99 -26.54
C VAL A 112 4.55 -13.69 -27.31
N LYS A 113 4.78 -14.97 -27.61
CA LYS A 113 3.76 -15.90 -28.09
C LYS A 113 3.36 -16.86 -26.98
N VAL A 114 2.10 -16.84 -26.60
CA VAL A 114 1.55 -17.63 -25.48
C VAL A 114 1.62 -19.11 -25.81
N THR A 115 2.16 -19.90 -24.89
CA THR A 115 2.26 -21.35 -24.96
C THR A 115 1.39 -22.05 -23.93
N LYS A 116 1.09 -21.36 -22.78
CA LYS A 116 0.30 -21.93 -21.69
C LYS A 116 -0.51 -20.85 -21.00
N THR A 117 -1.70 -21.22 -20.53
CA THR A 117 -2.57 -20.36 -19.73
C THR A 117 -3.07 -21.09 -18.49
N ASN A 118 -3.12 -20.39 -17.35
CA ASN A 118 -3.70 -20.90 -16.12
C ASN A 118 -4.75 -19.92 -15.61
N ASP A 119 -5.94 -20.44 -15.28
CA ASP A 119 -7.01 -19.67 -14.67
C ASP A 119 -6.75 -19.51 -13.17
N LEU A 120 -6.73 -18.28 -12.68
CA LEU A 120 -6.50 -17.93 -11.28
C LEU A 120 -7.74 -17.29 -10.62
N GLY A 121 -8.94 -17.55 -11.18
CA GLY A 121 -10.18 -16.95 -10.72
C GLY A 121 -10.37 -15.53 -11.28
N SER A 122 -9.94 -14.49 -10.59
CA SER A 122 -10.04 -13.08 -11.05
C SER A 122 -9.07 -12.71 -12.18
N HIS A 123 -8.00 -13.46 -12.34
CA HIS A 123 -6.92 -13.23 -13.32
C HIS A 123 -6.66 -14.48 -14.14
N THR A 124 -6.02 -14.31 -15.28
CA THR A 124 -5.41 -15.39 -16.03
C THR A 124 -3.89 -15.19 -16.07
N MET A 125 -3.15 -16.22 -15.74
CA MET A 125 -1.70 -16.27 -15.98
C MET A 125 -1.45 -16.75 -17.41
N PHE A 126 -0.75 -15.95 -18.19
CA PHE A 126 -0.25 -16.32 -19.51
C PHE A 126 1.25 -16.56 -19.43
N ILE A 127 1.71 -17.67 -19.94
CA ILE A 127 3.14 -18.00 -20.08
C ILE A 127 3.41 -18.19 -21.56
N GLY A 128 4.47 -17.59 -22.07
CA GLY A 128 4.80 -17.70 -23.49
C GLY A 128 6.28 -17.55 -23.77
N GLU A 129 6.67 -17.99 -24.97
CA GLU A 129 8.02 -17.87 -25.49
C GLU A 129 8.26 -16.45 -26.01
N ILE A 130 9.43 -15.91 -25.70
CA ILE A 130 9.86 -14.61 -26.20
C ILE A 130 10.21 -14.76 -27.68
N SER A 131 9.49 -14.00 -28.52
CA SER A 131 9.71 -13.99 -29.98
C SER A 131 10.60 -12.83 -30.44
N ASP A 132 10.64 -11.74 -29.67
CA ASP A 132 11.43 -10.55 -29.98
C ASP A 132 11.60 -9.70 -28.72
N MET A 133 12.75 -9.04 -28.54
CA MET A 133 12.98 -8.13 -27.43
C MET A 133 14.14 -7.18 -27.73
N GLU A 134 14.08 -5.97 -27.17
CA GLU A 134 15.11 -4.95 -27.32
C GLU A 134 15.21 -4.05 -26.09
N VAL A 135 16.44 -3.66 -25.74
CA VAL A 135 16.70 -2.60 -24.76
C VAL A 135 16.68 -1.26 -25.49
N LEU A 136 15.79 -0.36 -25.05
CA LEU A 136 15.57 0.94 -25.68
C LEU A 136 16.37 2.06 -25.00
N SER A 137 16.69 1.91 -23.71
CA SER A 137 17.49 2.87 -22.96
C SER A 137 18.09 2.26 -21.70
N GLU A 138 19.13 2.91 -21.17
CA GLU A 138 19.81 2.52 -19.92
C GLU A 138 19.13 3.12 -18.66
N VAL A 139 18.02 3.84 -18.80
CA VAL A 139 17.29 4.41 -17.67
C VAL A 139 16.72 3.27 -16.81
N PRO A 140 16.89 3.28 -15.48
CA PRO A 140 16.39 2.24 -14.60
C PRO A 140 14.88 2.02 -14.75
N SER A 141 14.44 0.77 -14.63
CA SER A 141 13.03 0.40 -14.66
C SER A 141 12.27 0.96 -13.45
N VAL A 142 11.01 1.29 -13.66
CA VAL A 142 10.10 1.71 -12.57
C VAL A 142 9.69 0.50 -11.75
N THR A 143 9.88 0.58 -10.43
CA THR A 143 9.20 -0.28 -9.47
C THR A 143 7.87 0.32 -9.02
N TYR A 144 6.96 -0.51 -8.51
CA TYR A 144 5.68 -0.02 -7.99
C TYR A 144 5.89 0.99 -6.84
N ASP A 145 6.89 0.75 -5.99
CA ASP A 145 7.27 1.67 -4.91
C ASP A 145 7.80 3.02 -5.46
N TYR A 146 8.67 2.98 -6.47
CA TYR A 146 9.15 4.20 -7.12
C TYR A 146 7.99 5.01 -7.73
N TYR A 147 7.04 4.34 -8.40
CA TYR A 147 5.86 4.97 -8.96
C TYR A 147 5.03 5.70 -7.90
N LEU A 148 4.75 5.03 -6.76
CA LEU A 148 3.96 5.64 -5.68
C LEU A 148 4.65 6.85 -5.04
N ASN A 149 5.98 6.83 -4.95
CA ASN A 149 6.73 7.86 -4.25
C ASN A 149 7.15 9.05 -5.16
N ASN A 150 7.35 8.81 -6.46
CA ASN A 150 7.98 9.79 -7.35
C ASN A 150 7.13 10.19 -8.57
N ILE A 151 6.29 9.29 -9.10
CA ILE A 151 5.55 9.55 -10.35
C ILE A 151 4.08 9.85 -10.07
N LYS A 152 3.43 9.04 -9.22
CA LYS A 152 2.03 9.25 -8.88
C LYS A 152 1.87 10.58 -8.14
N PRO A 153 1.02 11.51 -8.64
CA PRO A 153 0.76 12.75 -7.92
C PRO A 153 0.28 12.45 -6.51
N LYS A 154 0.98 13.00 -5.53
CA LYS A 154 0.51 12.94 -4.15
C LYS A 154 -0.76 13.79 -4.09
N PRO A 155 -1.81 13.36 -3.39
CA PRO A 155 -2.92 14.24 -3.07
C PRO A 155 -2.32 15.51 -2.47
N GLN A 156 -2.49 16.64 -3.14
CA GLN A 156 -2.16 17.89 -2.49
C GLN A 156 -3.08 17.94 -1.27
N ALA A 157 -2.49 18.06 -0.09
CA ALA A 157 -3.22 18.44 1.09
C ALA A 157 -3.73 19.87 0.82
N VAL A 158 -4.87 19.94 0.16
CA VAL A 158 -5.64 21.17 0.14
C VAL A 158 -6.07 21.38 1.56
N GLY A 159 -5.62 22.44 2.17
CA GLY A 159 -5.57 22.83 3.54
C GLY A 159 -6.53 22.11 4.48
N THR A 160 -6.06 21.86 5.69
CA THR A 160 -6.84 21.34 6.81
C THR A 160 -8.26 21.90 6.76
N THR A 161 -9.23 21.03 6.44
CA THR A 161 -10.64 21.40 6.42
C THR A 161 -11.03 21.82 7.83
N PRO A 162 -11.56 23.06 8.01
CA PRO A 162 -12.28 23.35 9.22
C PRO A 162 -13.45 22.37 9.34
N ASP A 163 -13.71 21.91 10.54
CA ASP A 163 -14.72 20.94 10.93
C ASP A 163 -16.04 20.99 10.12
N GLY A 164 -16.38 19.84 9.49
CA GLY A 164 -17.73 19.59 8.96
C GLY A 164 -17.93 19.81 7.46
N GLN A 165 -16.90 20.06 6.66
CA GLN A 165 -17.05 20.25 5.23
C GLN A 165 -17.29 18.95 4.46
N THR A 166 -18.14 19.04 3.43
CA THR A 166 -18.35 17.98 2.44
C THR A 166 -17.09 17.80 1.59
N VAL A 167 -16.71 16.56 1.37
CA VAL A 167 -15.61 16.17 0.51
C VAL A 167 -16.15 15.34 -0.64
N TRP A 168 -15.70 15.62 -1.85
CA TRP A 168 -15.99 14.84 -3.05
C TRP A 168 -14.71 14.12 -3.48
N ARG A 169 -14.76 12.79 -3.58
CA ARG A 169 -13.61 11.96 -3.99
C ARG A 169 -13.80 11.47 -5.40
N CYS A 170 -12.81 11.69 -6.25
CA CYS A 170 -12.73 11.04 -7.55
C CYS A 170 -12.55 9.54 -7.37
N ILE A 171 -13.50 8.72 -7.84
CA ILE A 171 -13.48 7.25 -7.74
C ILE A 171 -12.35 6.63 -8.56
N ILE A 172 -11.80 7.37 -9.53
CA ILE A 172 -10.77 6.88 -10.44
C ILE A 172 -9.37 7.02 -9.84
N CYS A 173 -9.01 8.20 -9.30
CA CYS A 173 -7.65 8.48 -8.84
C CYS A 173 -7.53 8.82 -7.35
N GLY A 174 -8.66 8.92 -6.63
CA GLY A 174 -8.69 9.24 -5.22
C GLY A 174 -8.46 10.73 -4.89
N TYR A 175 -8.43 11.63 -5.88
CA TYR A 175 -8.35 13.07 -5.63
C TYR A 175 -9.55 13.54 -4.82
N GLU A 176 -9.34 14.37 -3.79
CA GLU A 176 -10.39 14.92 -2.94
C GLU A 176 -10.58 16.40 -3.24
N TYR A 177 -11.81 16.79 -3.58
CA TYR A 177 -12.27 18.16 -3.69
C TYR A 177 -13.07 18.52 -2.45
N VAL A 178 -12.76 19.64 -1.82
CA VAL A 178 -13.44 20.13 -0.61
C VAL A 178 -14.39 21.26 -0.98
N GLY A 179 -15.68 21.07 -0.70
CA GLY A 179 -16.73 22.04 -1.00
C GLY A 179 -18.11 21.44 -0.73
N GLU A 180 -19.09 22.25 -0.40
CA GLU A 180 -20.46 21.78 -0.16
C GLU A 180 -21.08 21.17 -1.41
N GLU A 181 -20.75 21.71 -2.57
CA GLU A 181 -21.18 21.24 -3.88
C GLU A 181 -19.97 21.09 -4.79
N LEU A 182 -19.99 20.06 -5.65
CA LEU A 182 -19.03 19.88 -6.73
C LEU A 182 -19.61 20.56 -7.98
N PRO A 183 -18.90 21.52 -8.63
CA PRO A 183 -19.39 22.13 -9.86
C PRO A 183 -19.68 21.06 -10.93
N GLU A 184 -20.78 21.21 -11.67
CA GLU A 184 -21.16 20.26 -12.72
C GLU A 184 -20.12 20.10 -13.82
N ASP A 185 -19.39 21.17 -14.10
CA ASP A 185 -18.30 21.23 -15.10
C ASP A 185 -16.92 20.90 -14.48
N PHE A 186 -16.86 20.46 -13.21
CA PHE A 186 -15.60 20.15 -12.56
C PHE A 186 -14.89 18.98 -13.25
N ILE A 187 -13.65 19.21 -13.58
CA ILE A 187 -12.75 18.20 -14.17
C ILE A 187 -11.66 17.88 -13.14
N CYS A 188 -11.50 16.62 -12.81
CA CYS A 188 -10.45 16.17 -11.91
C CYS A 188 -9.08 16.69 -12.38
N PRO A 189 -8.33 17.43 -11.55
CA PRO A 189 -7.04 17.98 -11.96
C PRO A 189 -5.99 16.91 -12.21
N ILE A 190 -6.17 15.72 -11.63
CA ILE A 190 -5.23 14.59 -11.72
C ILE A 190 -5.53 13.71 -12.93
N CYS A 191 -6.73 13.09 -12.99
CA CYS A 191 -7.05 12.11 -14.03
C CYS A 191 -7.93 12.65 -15.16
N LYS A 192 -8.33 13.94 -15.09
CA LYS A 192 -9.19 14.62 -16.07
C LYS A 192 -10.60 14.03 -16.23
N HIS A 193 -11.05 13.20 -15.30
CA HIS A 193 -12.41 12.69 -15.28
C HIS A 193 -13.42 13.77 -14.84
N PRO A 194 -14.65 13.73 -15.36
CA PRO A 194 -15.69 14.72 -15.06
C PRO A 194 -16.25 14.58 -13.63
N ALA A 195 -17.08 15.55 -13.23
CA ALA A 195 -17.75 15.57 -11.93
C ALA A 195 -18.58 14.31 -11.65
N SER A 196 -19.13 13.66 -12.70
CA SER A 196 -19.88 12.40 -12.57
C SER A 196 -19.09 11.23 -11.97
N ASP A 197 -17.76 11.30 -12.03
CA ASP A 197 -16.86 10.29 -11.47
C ASP A 197 -16.37 10.66 -10.06
N PHE A 198 -17.12 11.52 -9.36
CA PHE A 198 -16.89 11.85 -7.98
C PHE A 198 -18.01 11.34 -7.09
N GLU A 199 -17.65 10.73 -5.98
CA GLU A 199 -18.57 10.37 -4.91
C GLU A 199 -18.53 11.39 -3.78
N LYS A 200 -19.71 11.74 -3.26
CA LYS A 200 -19.83 12.60 -2.09
C LYS A 200 -19.49 11.81 -0.84
N ILE A 201 -18.38 12.17 -0.20
CA ILE A 201 -18.00 11.62 1.08
C ILE A 201 -18.43 12.62 2.14
N ILE A 202 -19.51 12.33 2.83
CA ILE A 202 -19.81 13.02 4.07
C ILE A 202 -18.85 12.42 5.10
N LYS A 203 -17.69 13.06 5.30
CA LYS A 203 -16.92 12.81 6.52
C LYS A 203 -17.83 13.33 7.65
N LYS A 204 -18.75 12.46 8.12
CA LYS A 204 -19.36 12.73 9.42
C LYS A 204 -18.20 13.02 10.34
N LYS A 205 -18.20 14.22 10.93
CA LYS A 205 -17.45 14.50 12.13
C LYS A 205 -17.88 13.44 13.15
N GLU A 206 -17.28 12.26 13.11
CA GLU A 206 -16.96 11.66 14.36
C GLU A 206 -15.85 12.57 14.90
N LEU A 207 -16.25 13.62 15.61
CA LEU A 207 -15.52 14.00 16.79
C LEU A 207 -15.47 12.71 17.63
N LYS A 208 -14.45 11.89 17.37
CA LYS A 208 -13.81 11.22 18.47
C LYS A 208 -13.01 12.33 19.19
N THR A 209 -13.69 13.26 19.84
CA THR A 209 -13.36 13.58 21.22
C THR A 209 -12.96 12.22 21.78
N MET A 210 -11.78 12.11 22.40
CA MET A 210 -11.43 10.93 23.19
C MET A 210 -12.72 10.47 23.82
N ALA A 211 -13.16 9.26 23.48
CA ALA A 211 -14.44 8.77 23.97
C ALA A 211 -14.34 8.96 25.48
N THR A 212 -15.23 9.71 26.06
CA THR A 212 -15.15 9.97 27.50
C THR A 212 -15.19 8.61 28.16
N ASN A 213 -14.17 8.29 28.94
CA ASN A 213 -14.10 7.02 29.64
C ASN A 213 -15.37 6.90 30.51
N LYS A 214 -16.35 6.16 30.03
CA LYS A 214 -17.66 5.99 30.69
C LYS A 214 -17.56 5.31 32.05
N TYR A 215 -16.39 4.75 32.37
CA TYR A 215 -16.10 4.05 33.62
C TYR A 215 -15.32 4.94 34.61
N ALA A 216 -15.07 6.22 34.30
CA ALA A 216 -14.24 7.12 35.09
C ALA A 216 -14.66 7.15 36.58
N GLY A 217 -13.67 6.93 37.46
CA GLY A 217 -13.86 6.92 38.92
C GLY A 217 -14.46 5.63 39.50
N THR A 218 -14.76 4.61 38.68
CA THR A 218 -15.35 3.36 39.14
C THR A 218 -14.31 2.26 39.42
N GLN A 219 -14.73 1.22 40.16
CA GLN A 219 -13.90 0.00 40.28
C GLN A 219 -13.70 -0.71 38.94
N THR A 220 -14.67 -0.60 38.03
CA THR A 220 -14.57 -1.17 36.68
C THR A 220 -13.44 -0.51 35.88
N GLU A 221 -13.23 0.80 36.01
CA GLU A 221 -12.09 1.47 35.40
C GLU A 221 -10.76 0.88 35.88
N LYS A 222 -10.62 0.71 37.20
CA LYS A 222 -9.40 0.10 37.80
C LYS A 222 -9.17 -1.33 37.27
N ASN A 223 -10.23 -2.11 37.18
CA ASN A 223 -10.16 -3.46 36.63
C ASN A 223 -9.74 -3.47 35.16
N LEU A 224 -10.23 -2.51 34.34
CA LEU A 224 -9.83 -2.35 32.93
C LEU A 224 -8.35 -1.93 32.80
N GLN A 225 -7.89 -1.03 33.68
CA GLN A 225 -6.48 -0.61 33.72
C GLN A 225 -5.56 -1.76 34.11
N GLU A 226 -5.96 -2.56 35.11
CA GLU A 226 -5.23 -3.75 35.53
C GLU A 226 -5.20 -4.80 34.43
N ALA A 227 -6.33 -5.06 33.76
CA ALA A 227 -6.40 -5.97 32.61
C ALA A 227 -5.51 -5.51 31.46
N PHE A 228 -5.58 -4.22 31.05
CA PHE A 228 -4.70 -3.66 30.03
C PHE A 228 -3.21 -3.81 30.39
N SER A 229 -2.85 -3.49 31.64
CA SER A 229 -1.49 -3.65 32.14
C SER A 229 -1.03 -5.10 32.10
N GLY A 230 -1.86 -6.03 32.60
CA GLY A 230 -1.57 -7.47 32.63
C GLY A 230 -1.31 -8.06 31.23
N GLU A 231 -2.21 -7.81 30.28
CA GLU A 231 -2.09 -8.29 28.91
C GLU A 231 -0.88 -7.66 28.18
N SER A 232 -0.61 -6.38 28.43
CA SER A 232 0.57 -5.69 27.85
C SER A 232 1.87 -6.31 28.36
N GLN A 233 1.95 -6.63 29.66
CA GLN A 233 3.09 -7.32 30.24
C GLN A 233 3.22 -8.76 29.72
N ALA A 234 2.11 -9.49 29.62
CA ALA A 234 2.09 -10.86 29.11
C ALA A 234 2.62 -10.90 27.66
N ARG A 235 2.14 -9.99 26.80
CA ARG A 235 2.64 -9.83 25.42
C ARG A 235 4.16 -9.67 25.38
N ASN A 236 4.72 -8.79 26.18
CA ASN A 236 6.17 -8.55 26.19
C ASN A 236 6.92 -9.76 26.75
N LYS A 237 6.46 -10.38 27.85
CA LYS A 237 7.07 -11.58 28.43
C LYS A 237 7.11 -12.73 27.42
N TYR A 238 6.02 -12.99 26.70
CA TYR A 238 5.99 -14.05 25.69
C TYR A 238 6.91 -13.77 24.50
N THR A 239 7.08 -12.51 24.11
CA THR A 239 8.07 -12.14 23.08
C THR A 239 9.51 -12.44 23.56
N TYR A 240 9.81 -12.17 24.85
CA TYR A 240 11.11 -12.49 25.43
C TYR A 240 11.32 -13.99 25.56
N PHE A 241 10.30 -14.75 26.00
CA PHE A 241 10.36 -16.21 26.09
C PHE A 241 10.55 -16.85 24.71
N ALA A 242 9.90 -16.32 23.67
CA ALA A 242 10.11 -16.76 22.30
C ALA A 242 11.56 -16.58 21.84
N SER A 243 12.17 -15.45 22.21
CA SER A 243 13.58 -15.19 21.88
C SER A 243 14.54 -16.19 22.57
N VAL A 244 14.26 -16.54 23.82
CA VAL A 244 15.05 -17.56 24.56
C VAL A 244 14.85 -18.93 23.91
N ALA A 245 13.60 -19.36 23.71
CA ALA A 245 13.29 -20.65 23.10
C ALA A 245 13.96 -20.82 21.72
N LYS A 246 13.98 -19.76 20.92
CA LYS A 246 14.66 -19.75 19.62
C LYS A 246 16.18 -19.96 19.76
N LYS A 247 16.81 -19.25 20.70
CA LYS A 247 18.27 -19.40 20.96
C LYS A 247 18.65 -20.80 21.45
N GLU A 248 17.74 -21.46 22.17
CA GLU A 248 17.89 -22.84 22.66
C GLU A 248 17.52 -23.91 21.61
N GLY A 249 17.06 -23.52 20.40
CA GLY A 249 16.71 -24.42 19.30
C GLY A 249 15.28 -24.95 19.35
N TYR A 250 14.43 -24.45 20.25
CA TYR A 250 13.02 -24.85 20.37
C TYR A 250 12.11 -24.01 19.46
N GLU A 251 12.24 -24.17 18.15
CA GLU A 251 11.53 -23.37 17.15
C GLU A 251 9.99 -23.43 17.30
N GLN A 252 9.42 -24.60 17.60
CA GLN A 252 7.97 -24.75 17.81
C GLN A 252 7.50 -23.99 19.05
N MET A 253 8.25 -24.01 20.14
CA MET A 253 7.93 -23.27 21.36
C MET A 253 8.04 -21.78 21.12
N SER A 254 9.08 -21.34 20.41
CA SER A 254 9.22 -19.94 19.99
C SER A 254 8.01 -19.46 19.19
N ALA A 255 7.57 -20.22 18.18
CA ALA A 255 6.40 -19.89 17.39
C ALA A 255 5.10 -19.85 18.22
N LEU A 256 4.94 -20.76 19.19
CA LEU A 256 3.79 -20.78 20.10
C LEU A 256 3.77 -19.52 20.97
N PHE A 257 4.89 -19.12 21.56
CA PHE A 257 5.00 -17.91 22.36
C PHE A 257 4.69 -16.66 21.54
N LEU A 258 5.18 -16.54 20.29
CA LEU A 258 4.87 -15.41 19.42
C LEU A 258 3.39 -15.34 19.09
N LYS A 259 2.76 -16.49 18.78
CA LYS A 259 1.33 -16.54 18.52
C LYS A 259 0.52 -16.09 19.73
N THR A 260 0.91 -16.53 20.93
CA THR A 260 0.26 -16.13 22.18
C THR A 260 0.47 -14.63 22.42
N ALA A 261 1.68 -14.10 22.22
CA ALA A 261 1.95 -12.66 22.33
C ALA A 261 1.07 -11.82 21.40
N ASP A 262 0.78 -12.29 20.19
CA ASP A 262 -0.15 -11.62 19.28
C ASP A 262 -1.60 -11.62 19.79
N ASN A 263 -2.05 -12.68 20.46
CA ASN A 263 -3.36 -12.74 21.09
C ASN A 263 -3.44 -11.72 22.25
N GLU A 264 -2.43 -11.70 23.13
CA GLU A 264 -2.40 -10.75 24.27
C GLU A 264 -2.36 -9.29 23.82
N LYS A 265 -1.72 -9.01 22.68
CA LYS A 265 -1.78 -7.68 22.05
C LYS A 265 -3.20 -7.27 21.68
N GLU A 266 -4.01 -8.17 21.12
CA GLU A 266 -5.40 -7.87 20.76
C GLU A 266 -6.30 -7.75 22.03
N HIS A 267 -6.05 -8.55 23.08
CA HIS A 267 -6.73 -8.39 24.37
C HIS A 267 -6.41 -7.03 25.00
N ALA A 268 -5.14 -6.67 25.08
CA ALA A 268 -4.70 -5.36 25.59
C ALA A 268 -5.37 -4.20 24.81
N LYS A 269 -5.40 -4.28 23.48
CA LYS A 269 -6.05 -3.27 22.63
C LYS A 269 -7.55 -3.15 22.89
N MET A 270 -8.22 -4.27 23.18
CA MET A 270 -9.65 -4.27 23.50
C MET A 270 -9.91 -3.48 24.79
N TRP A 271 -9.14 -3.73 25.85
CA TRP A 271 -9.27 -3.01 27.13
C TRP A 271 -8.86 -1.54 27.00
N PHE A 272 -7.82 -1.25 26.23
CA PHE A 272 -7.40 0.13 25.96
C PHE A 272 -8.46 0.94 25.20
N ASN A 273 -9.20 0.31 24.29
CA ASN A 273 -10.36 0.92 23.63
C ASN A 273 -11.49 1.23 24.60
N GLU A 274 -11.81 0.31 25.54
CA GLU A 274 -12.84 0.55 26.57
C GLU A 274 -12.46 1.71 27.49
N LEU A 275 -11.18 1.90 27.78
CA LEU A 275 -10.64 3.03 28.52
C LEU A 275 -10.60 4.35 27.73
N ALA A 276 -11.10 4.34 26.48
CA ALA A 276 -11.01 5.48 25.57
C ALA A 276 -9.57 5.92 25.22
N GLY A 277 -8.60 5.00 25.31
CA GLY A 277 -7.18 5.27 25.07
C GLY A 277 -6.80 5.39 23.58
N LEU A 278 -7.67 4.93 22.64
CA LEU A 278 -7.41 5.05 21.20
C LEU A 278 -8.25 6.17 20.59
N GLY A 279 -7.58 7.20 20.09
CA GLY A 279 -8.16 8.28 19.32
C GLY A 279 -7.83 8.19 17.82
N ASP A 280 -8.01 9.31 17.12
CA ASP A 280 -7.47 9.47 15.78
C ASP A 280 -5.94 9.63 15.80
N THR A 281 -5.29 9.66 14.63
CA THR A 281 -3.83 9.76 14.54
C THR A 281 -3.28 10.99 15.26
N LYS A 282 -3.97 12.13 15.21
CA LYS A 282 -3.54 13.37 15.87
C LYS A 282 -3.61 13.24 17.39
N ALA A 283 -4.72 12.71 17.91
CA ALA A 283 -4.89 12.46 19.34
C ALA A 283 -3.87 11.43 19.87
N ASN A 284 -3.64 10.35 19.12
CA ASN A 284 -2.65 9.34 19.49
C ASN A 284 -1.23 9.88 19.47
N LEU A 285 -0.86 10.76 18.52
CA LEU A 285 0.44 11.44 18.49
C LEU A 285 0.64 12.36 19.67
N SER A 286 -0.41 13.13 20.06
CA SER A 286 -0.36 13.98 21.25
C SER A 286 -0.17 13.15 22.51
N ALA A 287 -0.98 12.09 22.68
CA ALA A 287 -0.89 11.20 23.84
C ALA A 287 0.48 10.52 23.96
N ALA A 288 1.07 10.10 22.81
CA ALA A 288 2.41 9.54 22.79
C ALA A 288 3.47 10.59 23.22
N ALA A 289 3.39 11.81 22.68
CA ALA A 289 4.33 12.87 23.05
C ALA A 289 4.22 13.25 24.53
N ASP A 290 3.00 13.31 25.08
CA ASP A 290 2.75 13.60 26.49
C ASP A 290 3.30 12.48 27.39
N GLY A 291 3.15 11.20 26.97
CA GLY A 291 3.67 10.05 27.67
C GLY A 291 5.21 10.04 27.70
N GLU A 292 5.85 10.17 26.55
CA GLU A 292 7.33 10.24 26.45
C GLU A 292 7.88 11.41 27.26
N ASN A 293 7.23 12.59 27.21
CA ASN A 293 7.65 13.74 27.99
C ASN A 293 7.57 13.48 29.50
N TYR A 294 6.50 12.86 30.00
CA TYR A 294 6.37 12.48 31.40
C TYR A 294 7.42 11.45 31.82
N GLU A 295 7.69 10.44 30.99
CA GLU A 295 8.70 9.42 31.26
C GLU A 295 10.08 10.06 31.41
N TRP A 296 10.44 10.98 30.50
CA TRP A 296 11.74 11.66 30.49
C TRP A 296 11.89 12.70 31.60
N THR A 297 10.86 13.51 31.90
CA THR A 297 11.01 14.62 32.86
C THR A 297 10.81 14.20 34.31
N ASP A 298 9.91 13.26 34.57
CA ASP A 298 9.43 12.98 35.92
C ASP A 298 9.65 11.55 36.36
N MET A 299 9.20 10.57 35.55
CA MET A 299 9.11 9.17 35.97
C MET A 299 10.48 8.54 36.23
N TYR A 300 11.36 8.55 35.23
CA TYR A 300 12.68 7.91 35.35
C TYR A 300 13.60 8.60 36.33
N GLU A 301 13.57 9.93 36.40
CA GLU A 301 14.33 10.64 37.40
C GLU A 301 13.82 10.39 38.84
N GLY A 302 12.50 10.27 39.00
CA GLY A 302 11.90 9.85 40.27
C GLY A 302 12.33 8.44 40.68
N PHE A 303 12.33 7.50 39.76
CA PHE A 303 12.79 6.14 40.01
C PHE A 303 14.30 6.05 40.30
N ALA A 304 15.10 6.86 39.63
CA ALA A 304 16.55 6.94 39.88
C ALA A 304 16.85 7.45 41.30
N LYS A 305 16.17 8.47 41.76
CA LYS A 305 16.32 8.97 43.13
C LYS A 305 15.95 7.95 44.18
N THR A 306 14.82 7.28 44.00
CA THR A 306 14.40 6.19 44.91
C THR A 306 15.42 5.07 44.96
N ALA A 307 15.95 4.66 43.78
CA ALA A 307 16.94 3.59 43.71
C ALA A 307 18.29 3.99 44.40
N GLU A 308 18.67 5.27 44.33
CA GLU A 308 19.86 5.77 45.07
C GLU A 308 19.60 5.74 46.59
N GLU A 309 18.46 6.21 47.04
CA GLU A 309 18.08 6.20 48.47
C GLU A 309 18.01 4.77 49.05
N GLU A 310 17.59 3.82 48.24
CA GLU A 310 17.52 2.39 48.63
C GLU A 310 18.85 1.64 48.46
N GLY A 311 19.92 2.29 47.99
CA GLY A 311 21.26 1.70 47.86
C GLY A 311 21.50 0.92 46.56
N PHE A 312 20.77 1.24 45.48
CA PHE A 312 20.93 0.64 44.13
C PHE A 312 21.45 1.62 43.08
N PRO A 313 22.66 2.19 43.22
CA PRO A 313 23.18 3.25 42.36
C PRO A 313 23.35 2.80 40.89
N GLU A 314 23.66 1.54 40.63
CA GLU A 314 23.77 1.02 39.27
C GLU A 314 22.41 0.98 38.57
N LEU A 315 21.32 0.72 39.29
CA LEU A 315 19.96 0.74 38.77
C LEU A 315 19.52 2.19 38.53
N ALA A 316 19.84 3.10 39.42
CA ALA A 316 19.59 4.53 39.23
C ALA A 316 20.24 5.08 37.94
N ALA A 317 21.51 4.70 37.68
CA ALA A 317 22.16 5.04 36.42
C ALA A 317 21.46 4.48 35.19
N LYS A 318 20.90 3.28 35.27
CA LYS A 318 20.09 2.69 34.17
C LYS A 318 18.79 3.44 33.95
N PHE A 319 18.08 3.83 35.03
CA PHE A 319 16.85 4.64 34.89
C PHE A 319 17.15 5.97 34.17
N ARG A 320 18.22 6.68 34.53
CA ARG A 320 18.61 7.91 33.84
C ARG A 320 19.07 7.73 32.41
N ALA A 321 19.60 6.55 32.08
CA ALA A 321 20.05 6.24 30.70
C ALA A 321 18.89 5.88 29.76
N VAL A 322 17.73 5.52 30.30
CA VAL A 322 16.52 5.20 29.54
C VAL A 322 15.62 6.43 29.40
N GLY A 323 15.51 7.27 30.45
CA GLY A 323 14.85 8.57 30.41
C GLY A 323 15.77 9.62 29.78
#